data_bf5e1a68891a6b3c75b96ec96b10ee5e
#
_entry.id   bf5e1a68891a6b3c75b96ec96b10ee5e
#
_cell.length_a   1.000
_cell.length_b   1.000
_cell.length_c   1.000
_cell.angle_alpha   90.00
_cell.angle_beta   90.00
_cell.angle_gamma   90.00
#
_symmetry.space_group_name_H-M   'P 1'
#
loop_
_entity.id
_entity.type
_entity.pdbx_description
1 polymer ?
#
loop_
_entity_poly.entity_id
_entity_poly.type
_entity_poly.pdbx_seq_one_letter_code
_entity_poly.pdbx_strand_id
1 'polypeptide(L)'
;MNILFFLTPKSEVAYIYDDFTVRQALEKMEYHKYSAAPIINRRGEYVGTITEGDFLWALKDRYSLNMKTAEQLLVRSIPRRMDNRPVSVNANMEDLISKAMGQNFVPVIDDNKIFIGLVRRR
;
A
#
# COMPACT_ATOMS: atom_id res chain seq x y z
N MET A 1 15.24 20.53 -5.15
CA MET A 1 14.58 19.66 -6.13
C MET A 1 13.28 19.16 -5.52
N ASN A 2 12.23 19.18 -6.31
CA ASN A 2 10.90 18.80 -5.83
C ASN A 2 10.73 17.28 -5.88
N ILE A 3 10.15 16.70 -4.82
CA ILE A 3 9.95 15.25 -4.78
C ILE A 3 9.02 14.77 -5.90
N LEU A 4 8.19 15.64 -6.46
CA LEU A 4 7.31 15.29 -7.57
C LEU A 4 8.06 14.85 -8.82
N PHE A 5 9.33 15.18 -8.93
CA PHE A 5 10.18 14.67 -10.01
C PHE A 5 10.25 13.17 -10.04
N PHE A 6 10.13 12.53 -8.87
CA PHE A 6 10.31 11.09 -8.74
C PHE A 6 8.99 10.36 -8.57
N LEU A 7 7.88 11.09 -8.64
CA LEU A 7 6.56 10.53 -8.36
C LEU A 7 6.08 9.63 -9.48
N THR A 8 5.67 8.42 -9.11
CA THR A 8 4.80 7.60 -9.96
C THR A 8 3.38 7.99 -9.57
N PRO A 9 2.63 8.64 -10.46
CA PRO A 9 1.31 9.16 -10.10
C PRO A 9 0.32 8.05 -9.81
N LYS A 10 -0.69 8.37 -9.03
CA LYS A 10 -1.73 7.42 -8.62
C LYS A 10 -2.33 6.66 -9.80
N SER A 11 -2.51 7.33 -10.93
CA SER A 11 -3.09 6.72 -12.12
C SER A 11 -2.25 5.58 -12.69
N GLU A 12 -0.97 5.50 -12.31
CA GLU A 12 -0.06 4.46 -12.79
C GLU A 12 0.29 3.46 -11.69
N VAL A 13 -0.34 3.55 -10.54
CA VAL A 13 -0.08 2.67 -9.40
C VAL A 13 -1.24 1.70 -9.23
N ALA A 14 -0.92 0.43 -9.02
CA ALA A 14 -1.94 -0.55 -8.66
C ALA A 14 -2.11 -0.51 -7.14
N TYR A 15 -3.08 0.26 -6.68
CA TYR A 15 -3.41 0.36 -5.27
C TYR A 15 -4.59 -0.54 -4.95
N ILE A 16 -4.78 -0.81 -3.66
CA ILE A 16 -5.83 -1.69 -3.15
C ILE A 16 -6.78 -0.83 -2.31
N TYR A 17 -8.08 -0.96 -2.52
CA TYR A 17 -9.05 -0.34 -1.62
C TYR A 17 -9.17 -1.16 -0.34
N ASP A 18 -9.33 -0.51 0.79
CA ASP A 18 -9.45 -1.19 2.08
C ASP A 18 -10.71 -2.05 2.19
N ASP A 19 -11.72 -1.77 1.35
CA ASP A 19 -12.94 -2.57 1.30
C ASP A 19 -12.91 -3.66 0.22
N PHE A 20 -11.77 -3.84 -0.46
CA PHE A 20 -11.59 -5.00 -1.33
C PHE A 20 -11.65 -6.26 -0.49
N THR A 21 -12.17 -7.34 -1.07
CA THR A 21 -11.99 -8.65 -0.46
C THR A 21 -10.53 -9.05 -0.58
N VAL A 22 -10.11 -9.97 0.27
CA VAL A 22 -8.75 -10.52 0.20
C VAL A 22 -8.50 -11.10 -1.18
N ARG A 23 -9.49 -11.79 -1.76
CA ARG A 23 -9.35 -12.36 -3.09
C ARG A 23 -9.10 -11.29 -4.15
N GLN A 24 -9.86 -10.21 -4.13
CA GLN A 24 -9.67 -9.11 -5.07
C GLN A 24 -8.27 -8.52 -4.96
N ALA A 25 -7.79 -8.36 -3.73
CA ALA A 25 -6.45 -7.81 -3.50
C ALA A 25 -5.37 -8.76 -4.03
N LEU A 26 -5.50 -10.05 -3.74
CA LEU A 26 -4.54 -11.04 -4.22
C LEU A 26 -4.50 -11.12 -5.73
N GLU A 27 -5.66 -11.07 -6.37
CA GLU A 27 -5.71 -11.12 -7.84
C GLU A 27 -5.04 -9.89 -8.45
N LYS A 28 -5.27 -8.72 -7.87
CA LYS A 28 -4.67 -7.50 -8.38
C LYS A 28 -3.15 -7.51 -8.20
N MET A 29 -2.68 -7.95 -7.03
CA MET A 29 -1.25 -8.03 -6.76
C MET A 29 -0.57 -9.06 -7.67
N GLU A 30 -1.23 -10.18 -7.91
CA GLU A 30 -0.69 -11.20 -8.81
C GLU A 30 -0.61 -10.68 -10.25
N TYR A 31 -1.65 -10.00 -10.70
CA TYR A 31 -1.68 -9.46 -12.05
C TYR A 31 -0.51 -8.50 -12.29
N HIS A 32 -0.22 -7.65 -11.31
CA HIS A 32 0.85 -6.66 -11.42
C HIS A 32 2.20 -7.16 -10.92
N LYS A 33 2.27 -8.41 -10.42
CA LYS A 33 3.49 -9.00 -9.86
C LYS A 33 4.04 -8.21 -8.68
N TYR A 34 3.16 -7.68 -7.85
CA TYR A 34 3.55 -6.89 -6.69
C TYR A 34 3.69 -7.75 -5.45
N SER A 35 4.75 -7.51 -4.68
CA SER A 35 4.92 -8.14 -3.37
C SER A 35 4.32 -7.27 -2.25
N ALA A 36 4.03 -6.02 -2.54
CA ALA A 36 3.44 -5.07 -1.61
C ALA A 36 2.65 -4.04 -2.39
N ALA A 37 1.57 -3.53 -1.81
CA ALA A 37 0.75 -2.52 -2.47
C ALA A 37 0.21 -1.53 -1.45
N PRO A 38 0.07 -0.26 -1.83
CA PRO A 38 -0.56 0.72 -0.95
C PRO A 38 -2.07 0.47 -0.88
N ILE A 39 -2.62 0.73 0.30
CA ILE A 39 -4.06 0.62 0.55
C ILE A 39 -4.61 2.03 0.71
N ILE A 40 -5.71 2.31 0.02
CA ILE A 40 -6.42 3.58 0.18
C ILE A 40 -7.88 3.29 0.54
N ASN A 41 -8.53 4.27 1.16
CA ASN A 41 -9.96 4.17 1.42
C ASN A 41 -10.73 4.83 0.26
N ARG A 42 -12.05 4.83 0.36
CA ARG A 42 -12.89 5.38 -0.71
C ARG A 42 -12.84 6.90 -0.79
N ARG A 43 -12.30 7.56 0.21
CA ARG A 43 -12.03 9.00 0.13
C ARG A 43 -10.69 9.29 -0.52
N GLY A 44 -9.93 8.25 -0.87
CA GLY A 44 -8.64 8.41 -1.51
C GLY A 44 -7.47 8.58 -0.55
N GLU A 45 -7.72 8.47 0.75
CA GLU A 45 -6.65 8.63 1.75
C GLU A 45 -5.79 7.37 1.82
N TYR A 46 -4.49 7.56 2.00
CA TYR A 46 -3.58 6.45 2.22
C TYR A 46 -3.85 5.87 3.62
N VAL A 47 -4.09 4.57 3.68
CA VAL A 47 -4.44 3.88 4.92
C VAL A 47 -3.29 3.03 5.43
N GLY A 48 -2.52 2.45 4.53
CA GLY A 48 -1.43 1.56 4.92
C GLY A 48 -0.91 0.78 3.73
N THR A 49 -0.12 -0.23 4.01
CA THR A 49 0.52 -1.06 2.99
C THR A 49 0.27 -2.52 3.31
N ILE A 50 -0.22 -3.27 2.32
CA ILE A 50 -0.42 -4.72 2.47
C ILE A 50 0.70 -5.44 1.74
N THR A 51 1.23 -6.51 2.35
CA THR A 51 2.32 -7.29 1.78
C THR A 51 1.91 -8.74 1.63
N GLU A 52 2.65 -9.49 0.81
CA GLU A 52 2.48 -10.94 0.70
C GLU A 52 2.61 -11.61 2.08
N GLY A 53 3.53 -11.09 2.91
CA GLY A 53 3.73 -11.63 4.25
C GLY A 53 2.50 -11.47 5.13
N ASP A 54 1.77 -10.37 4.98
CA ASP A 54 0.55 -10.16 5.77
C ASP A 54 -0.48 -11.24 5.47
N PHE A 55 -0.66 -11.57 4.19
CA PHE A 55 -1.58 -12.65 3.80
C PHE A 55 -1.08 -14.00 4.30
N LEU A 56 0.22 -14.24 4.21
CA LEU A 56 0.81 -15.50 4.68
C LEU A 56 0.57 -15.70 6.17
N TRP A 57 0.77 -14.66 6.97
CA TRP A 57 0.55 -14.76 8.41
C TRP A 57 -0.93 -14.91 8.76
N ALA A 58 -1.82 -14.28 7.99
CA ALA A 58 -3.25 -14.45 8.18
C ALA A 58 -3.68 -15.88 7.89
N LEU A 59 -3.06 -16.49 6.88
CA LEU A 59 -3.31 -17.88 6.53
C LEU A 59 -2.89 -18.82 7.66
N LYS A 60 -1.77 -18.52 8.31
CA LYS A 60 -1.18 -19.37 9.34
C LYS A 60 -1.88 -19.22 10.68
N ASP A 61 -2.45 -18.05 10.93
CA ASP A 61 -3.07 -17.72 12.21
C ASP A 61 -4.56 -18.05 12.24
N ARG A 62 -5.22 -17.64 13.32
CA ARG A 62 -6.63 -17.90 13.60
C ARG A 62 -7.60 -17.22 12.64
N TYR A 63 -7.10 -16.44 11.70
CA TYR A 63 -7.96 -15.80 10.72
C TYR A 63 -8.46 -16.78 9.67
N SER A 64 -7.90 -17.99 9.67
CA SER A 64 -8.37 -19.10 8.83
C SER A 64 -8.54 -18.70 7.38
N LEU A 65 -7.59 -17.95 6.86
CA LEU A 65 -7.64 -17.51 5.48
C LEU A 65 -7.48 -18.71 4.54
N ASN A 66 -8.42 -18.87 3.62
CA ASN A 66 -8.36 -19.91 2.59
C ASN A 66 -9.13 -19.40 1.38
N MET A 67 -9.18 -20.19 0.30
CA MET A 67 -9.83 -19.74 -0.94
C MET A 67 -11.28 -19.35 -0.72
N LYS A 68 -11.95 -20.01 0.21
CA LYS A 68 -13.35 -19.75 0.50
C LYS A 68 -13.54 -18.47 1.30
N THR A 69 -12.77 -18.30 2.37
CA THR A 69 -12.89 -17.12 3.22
C THR A 69 -12.29 -15.88 2.56
N ALA A 70 -11.36 -16.06 1.61
CA ALA A 70 -10.77 -14.94 0.88
C ALA A 70 -11.80 -14.13 0.11
N GLU A 71 -12.94 -14.71 -0.21
CA GLU A 71 -14.02 -14.01 -0.90
C GLU A 71 -14.89 -13.21 0.07
N GLN A 72 -14.76 -13.45 1.35
CA GLN A 72 -15.60 -12.82 2.37
C GLN A 72 -14.86 -11.84 3.26
N LEU A 73 -13.57 -12.11 3.51
CA LEU A 73 -12.76 -11.23 4.35
C LEU A 73 -12.37 -9.98 3.58
N LEU A 74 -12.43 -8.85 4.25
CA LEU A 74 -11.98 -7.59 3.67
C LEU A 74 -10.51 -7.34 4.01
N VAL A 75 -9.83 -6.65 3.11
CA VAL A 75 -8.43 -6.29 3.29
C VAL A 75 -8.21 -5.60 4.63
N ARG A 76 -9.13 -4.69 5.02
CA ARG A 76 -8.98 -3.96 6.28
C ARG A 76 -9.05 -4.86 7.52
N SER A 77 -9.53 -6.09 7.36
CA SER A 77 -9.59 -7.05 8.47
C SER A 77 -8.28 -7.81 8.67
N ILE A 78 -7.36 -7.72 7.72
CA ILE A 78 -6.09 -8.43 7.79
C ILE A 78 -5.10 -7.59 8.60
N PRO A 79 -4.55 -8.13 9.70
CA PRO A 79 -3.53 -7.39 10.45
C PRO A 79 -2.30 -7.15 9.60
N ARG A 80 -1.79 -5.96 9.61
CA ARG A 80 -0.58 -5.60 8.89
C ARG A 80 0.58 -5.45 9.87
N ARG A 81 1.73 -5.94 9.48
CA ARG A 81 2.92 -5.90 10.35
C ARG A 81 3.50 -4.51 10.44
N MET A 82 3.55 -3.84 9.29
CA MET A 82 4.15 -2.52 9.24
C MET A 82 3.63 -1.80 8.00
N ASP A 83 3.18 -0.58 8.18
CA ASP A 83 2.79 0.26 7.05
C ASP A 83 3.97 1.11 6.63
N ASN A 84 4.13 1.31 5.33
CA ASN A 84 5.12 2.26 4.84
C ASN A 84 4.71 3.66 5.25
N ARG A 85 5.68 4.43 5.72
CA ARG A 85 5.42 5.81 6.14
C ARG A 85 5.33 6.72 4.93
N PRO A 86 4.27 7.52 4.82
CA PRO A 86 4.15 8.44 3.71
C PRO A 86 4.95 9.72 3.94
N VAL A 87 5.18 10.45 2.86
CA VAL A 87 5.70 11.82 2.93
C VAL A 87 4.66 12.76 2.35
N SER A 88 4.67 14.00 2.83
CA SER A 88 3.87 15.05 2.25
C SER A 88 4.45 15.45 0.89
N VAL A 89 3.58 15.88 -0.01
CA VAL A 89 4.00 16.42 -1.30
C VAL A 89 4.96 17.60 -1.13
N ASN A 90 4.92 18.25 0.03
CA ASN A 90 5.78 19.41 0.34
C ASN A 90 7.04 19.01 1.13
N ALA A 91 7.28 17.71 1.32
CA ALA A 91 8.46 17.25 2.06
C ALA A 91 9.74 17.59 1.30
N ASN A 92 10.82 17.74 2.04
CA ASN A 92 12.13 17.97 1.42
C ASN A 92 12.76 16.64 0.99
N MET A 93 13.83 16.74 0.19
CA MET A 93 14.49 15.55 -0.33
C MET A 93 15.13 14.70 0.75
N GLU A 94 15.61 15.31 1.82
CA GLU A 94 16.22 14.55 2.92
C GLU A 94 15.21 13.61 3.56
N ASP A 95 13.99 14.10 3.76
CA ASP A 95 12.93 13.32 4.36
C ASP A 95 12.55 12.13 3.46
N LEU A 96 12.44 12.40 2.16
CA LEU A 96 12.15 11.34 1.18
C LEU A 96 13.25 10.28 1.16
N ILE A 97 14.50 10.71 1.10
CA ILE A 97 15.63 9.78 1.05
C ILE A 97 15.69 8.95 2.32
N SER A 98 15.46 9.56 3.47
CA SER A 98 15.48 8.87 4.75
C SER A 98 14.46 7.72 4.77
N LYS A 99 13.24 7.97 4.28
CA LYS A 99 12.21 6.94 4.24
C LYS A 99 12.51 5.89 3.18
N ALA A 100 13.03 6.30 2.03
CA ALA A 100 13.34 5.38 0.94
C ALA A 100 14.44 4.39 1.31
N MET A 101 15.28 4.72 2.25
CA MET A 101 16.34 3.80 2.70
C MET A 101 15.78 2.60 3.45
N GLY A 102 14.65 2.77 4.12
CA GLY A 102 14.04 1.71 4.92
C GLY A 102 12.77 1.11 4.31
N GLN A 103 12.32 1.62 3.18
CA GLN A 103 11.06 1.20 2.58
C GLN A 103 11.26 0.90 1.10
N ASN A 104 10.52 -0.07 0.59
CA ASN A 104 10.59 -0.41 -0.84
C ASN A 104 9.94 0.67 -1.71
N PHE A 105 8.99 1.41 -1.16
CA PHE A 105 8.43 2.60 -1.80
C PHE A 105 7.97 3.57 -0.71
N VAL A 106 7.78 4.81 -1.09
CA VAL A 106 7.33 5.86 -0.18
C VAL A 106 6.03 6.43 -0.72
N PRO A 107 4.90 6.22 -0.04
CA PRO A 107 3.64 6.85 -0.46
C PRO A 107 3.74 8.36 -0.32
N VAL A 108 3.12 9.08 -1.24
CA VAL A 108 3.09 10.55 -1.23
C VAL A 108 1.64 10.99 -1.05
N ILE A 109 1.42 11.88 -0.09
CA ILE A 109 0.09 12.38 0.24
C ILE A 109 0.08 13.90 0.17
N ASP A 110 -1.10 14.46 -0.09
CA ASP A 110 -1.28 15.91 -0.06
C ASP A 110 -1.66 16.39 1.34
N ASP A 111 -2.00 17.67 1.46
CA ASP A 111 -2.33 18.27 2.76
C ASP A 111 -3.58 17.66 3.39
N ASN A 112 -4.42 17.01 2.60
CA ASN A 112 -5.65 16.39 3.07
C ASN A 112 -5.46 14.88 3.27
N LYS A 113 -4.21 14.41 3.25
CA LYS A 113 -3.85 13.01 3.41
C LYS A 113 -4.28 12.14 2.23
N ILE A 114 -4.61 12.75 1.11
CA ILE A 114 -5.01 12.03 -0.09
C ILE A 114 -3.76 11.45 -0.76
N PHE A 115 -3.83 10.17 -1.09
CA PHE A 115 -2.76 9.47 -1.80
C PHE A 115 -2.68 9.99 -3.23
N ILE A 116 -1.55 10.54 -3.61
CA ILE A 116 -1.36 11.08 -4.96
C ILE A 116 -0.41 10.22 -5.80
N GLY A 117 0.27 9.29 -5.19
CA GLY A 117 1.19 8.41 -5.87
C GLY A 117 2.26 7.91 -4.92
N LEU A 118 3.33 7.38 -5.48
CA LEU A 118 4.44 6.90 -4.67
C LEU A 118 5.77 7.15 -5.35
N VAL A 119 6.83 7.07 -4.56
CA VAL A 119 8.19 7.12 -5.08
C VAL A 119 8.79 5.75 -4.84
N ARG A 120 9.25 5.10 -5.90
CA ARG A 120 9.92 3.81 -5.79
C ARG A 120 11.38 4.02 -5.40
N ARG A 121 11.93 3.05 -4.69
CA ARG A 121 13.33 3.14 -4.28
C ARG A 121 14.25 3.12 -5.49
N ARG A 122 13.79 2.56 -6.58
CA ARG A 122 14.57 2.52 -7.81
C ARG A 122 13.76 2.95 -8.98
#